data_1d7e9c401ee670ee7c4201f34189c112
#
_entry.id   1d7e9c401ee670ee7c4201f34189c112
#
_cell.length_a   1.000
_cell.length_b   1.000
_cell.length_c   1.000
_cell.angle_alpha   90.00
_cell.angle_beta   90.00
_cell.angle_gamma   90.00
#
_symmetry.space_group_name_H-M   'P 1'
#
loop_
_entity.id
_entity.type
_entity.pdbx_description
1 polymer ?
#
loop_
_entity_poly.entity_id
_entity_poly.type
_entity_poly.pdbx_seq_one_letter_code
_entity_poly.pdbx_strand_id
1 'polypeptide(L)' 'MRATVGDQLVQHGRVVGQHDQITEVVEVMGSEGTPPYRVRFPDGHEAVMSPGPDCQIRHHEEPQRHG' A
#
# COMPACT_ATOMS: atom_id res chain seq x y z
N MET A 1 -11.02 -1.88 -4.44
CA MET A 1 -9.60 -1.61 -4.33
C MET A 1 -8.83 -2.91 -4.36
N ARG A 2 -7.82 -2.98 -5.18
CA ARG A 2 -7.04 -4.19 -5.31
C ARG A 2 -5.56 -3.89 -5.25
N ALA A 3 -4.82 -4.69 -4.54
CA ALA A 3 -3.39 -4.54 -4.42
C ALA A 3 -2.73 -5.90 -4.42
N THR A 4 -1.46 -5.94 -4.77
CA THR A 4 -0.68 -7.17 -4.73
C THR A 4 0.58 -6.93 -3.92
N VAL A 5 1.24 -8.00 -3.56
CA VAL A 5 2.49 -7.89 -2.83
C VAL A 5 3.48 -7.07 -3.66
N GLY A 6 4.10 -6.12 -3.04
CA GLY A 6 5.01 -5.19 -3.70
C GLY A 6 4.40 -3.86 -4.03
N ASP A 7 3.08 -3.75 -4.01
CA ASP A 7 2.43 -2.46 -4.23
C ASP A 7 2.61 -1.58 -3.01
N GLN A 8 2.46 -0.29 -3.22
CA GLN A 8 2.56 0.66 -2.13
C GLN A 8 1.22 1.28 -1.85
N LEU A 9 0.94 1.52 -0.58
CA LEU A 9 -0.24 2.24 -0.18
C LEU A 9 0.19 3.63 0.26
N VAL A 10 -0.41 4.63 -0.36
CA VAL A 10 -0.09 6.02 -0.07
C VAL A 10 -1.28 6.63 0.63
N GLN A 11 -1.11 6.99 1.89
CA GLN A 11 -2.17 7.59 2.67
C GLN A 11 -1.83 9.05 2.86
N HIS A 12 -2.68 9.90 2.36
CA HIS A 12 -2.39 11.33 2.38
C HIS A 12 -2.68 11.92 3.74
N GLY A 13 -1.84 12.83 4.16
CA GLY A 13 -2.09 13.56 5.39
C GLY A 13 -3.26 14.50 5.21
N ARG A 14 -4.06 14.64 6.26
CA ARG A 14 -5.24 15.45 6.18
C ARG A 14 -5.10 16.77 6.85
N VAL A 15 -4.08 16.91 7.67
CA VAL A 15 -3.88 18.10 8.46
C VAL A 15 -2.65 18.81 7.96
N VAL A 16 -2.64 20.10 8.02
CA VAL A 16 -1.47 20.88 7.62
C VAL A 16 -0.29 20.42 8.44
N GLY A 17 0.80 20.15 7.79
CA GLY A 17 1.99 19.64 8.44
C GLY A 17 2.12 18.15 8.54
N GLN A 18 1.07 17.41 8.19
CA GLN A 18 1.17 15.99 8.15
C GLN A 18 1.71 15.54 6.81
N HIS A 19 2.58 14.59 6.82
CA HIS A 19 3.15 14.05 5.59
C HIS A 19 2.37 12.84 5.14
N ASP A 20 2.44 12.55 3.86
CA ASP A 20 1.87 11.32 3.34
C ASP A 20 2.59 10.14 3.95
N GLN A 21 1.85 9.09 4.19
CA GLN A 21 2.42 7.88 4.72
C GLN A 21 2.43 6.82 3.65
N ILE A 22 3.58 6.25 3.39
CA ILE A 22 3.72 5.24 2.36
C ILE A 22 4.13 3.93 3.00
N THR A 23 3.37 2.89 2.71
CA THR A 23 3.68 1.56 3.22
C THR A 23 3.71 0.60 2.05
N GLU A 24 4.34 -0.53 2.25
CA GLU A 24 4.46 -1.54 1.20
C GLU A 24 3.62 -2.74 1.56
N VAL A 25 2.85 -3.24 0.62
CA VAL A 25 2.05 -4.43 0.84
C VAL A 25 2.97 -5.64 0.83
N VAL A 26 3.01 -6.36 1.92
CA VAL A 26 3.81 -7.58 2.03
C VAL A 26 2.95 -8.82 2.04
N GLU A 27 1.65 -8.67 2.27
CA GLU A 27 0.74 -9.82 2.21
C GLU A 27 -0.66 -9.32 1.92
N VAL A 28 -1.37 -9.97 1.03
CA VAL A 28 -2.76 -9.67 0.75
C VAL A 28 -3.59 -10.70 1.50
N MET A 29 -4.40 -10.25 2.41
CA MET A 29 -5.17 -11.14 3.28
C MET A 29 -6.58 -11.35 2.79
N GLY A 30 -7.10 -10.45 2.01
CA GLY A 30 -8.42 -10.63 1.40
C GLY A 30 -8.34 -11.41 0.11
N SER A 31 -9.45 -11.71 -0.50
CA SER A 31 -9.42 -12.48 -1.72
C SER A 31 -9.24 -11.57 -2.92
N GLU A 32 -8.48 -12.04 -3.87
CA GLU A 32 -8.32 -11.36 -5.16
C GLU A 32 -7.82 -9.93 -5.05
N GLY A 33 -6.88 -9.73 -4.16
CA GLY A 33 -6.28 -8.41 -4.03
C GLY A 33 -7.06 -7.45 -3.18
N THR A 34 -8.03 -7.91 -2.44
CA THR A 34 -8.84 -7.03 -1.61
C THR A 34 -8.29 -6.94 -0.19
N PRO A 35 -8.64 -5.89 0.55
CA PRO A 35 -8.19 -5.77 1.93
C PRO A 35 -8.77 -6.84 2.83
N PRO A 36 -8.18 -7.04 3.99
CA PRO A 36 -7.09 -6.25 4.54
C PRO A 36 -5.74 -6.66 4.00
N TYR A 37 -4.75 -5.81 4.23
CA TYR A 37 -3.40 -6.09 3.78
C TYR A 37 -2.45 -6.03 4.96
N ARG A 38 -1.42 -6.86 4.93
CA ARG A 38 -0.30 -6.66 5.83
C ARG A 38 0.69 -5.77 5.13
N VAL A 39 1.09 -4.69 5.77
CA VAL A 39 1.94 -3.71 5.17
C VAL A 39 3.17 -3.49 6.03
N ARG A 40 4.25 -3.07 5.40
CA ARG A 40 5.48 -2.74 6.11
C ARG A 40 5.70 -1.24 6.02
N PHE A 41 5.99 -0.63 7.14
CA PHE A 41 6.28 0.78 7.23
C PHE A 41 7.75 1.03 6.94
N PRO A 42 8.11 2.27 6.62
CA PRO A 42 9.52 2.56 6.31
C PRO A 42 10.49 2.25 7.43
N ASP A 43 10.02 2.27 8.67
CA ASP A 43 10.90 1.95 9.79
C ASP A 43 11.05 0.44 9.99
N GLY A 44 10.37 -0.35 9.20
CA GLY A 44 10.53 -1.80 9.26
C GLY A 44 9.44 -2.55 9.98
N HIS A 45 8.56 -1.86 10.70
CA HIS A 45 7.54 -2.64 11.39
C HIS A 45 6.36 -2.89 10.45
N GLU A 46 5.55 -3.87 10.80
CA GLU A 46 4.45 -4.32 9.97
C GLU A 46 3.15 -4.21 10.72
N ALA A 47 2.09 -4.01 10.00
CA ALA A 47 0.76 -3.96 10.58
C ALA A 47 -0.26 -4.41 9.56
N VAL A 48 -1.45 -4.78 10.02
CA VAL A 48 -2.55 -5.14 9.15
C VAL A 48 -3.45 -3.92 9.05
N MET A 49 -3.80 -3.53 7.83
CA MET A 49 -4.67 -2.39 7.67
C MET A 49 -5.63 -2.56 6.53
N SER A 50 -6.74 -1.84 6.61
CA SER A 50 -7.71 -1.78 5.53
C SER A 50 -7.73 -0.34 5.04
N PRO A 51 -7.24 -0.09 3.85
CA PRO A 51 -7.15 1.29 3.38
C PRO A 51 -8.53 1.90 3.20
N GLY A 52 -8.62 3.15 3.55
CA GLY A 52 -9.85 3.89 3.36
C GLY A 52 -9.89 4.58 2.01
N PRO A 53 -10.93 5.38 1.78
CA PRO A 53 -11.08 6.02 0.49
C PRO A 53 -10.02 7.06 0.18
N ASP A 54 -9.31 7.53 1.19
CA ASP A 54 -8.25 8.50 0.96
C ASP A 54 -6.93 7.85 0.62
N CYS A 55 -6.87 6.56 0.60
CA CYS A 55 -5.63 5.86 0.35
C CYS A 55 -5.52 5.52 -1.12
N GLN A 56 -4.36 5.74 -1.68
CA GLN A 56 -4.12 5.40 -3.07
C GLN A 56 -3.16 4.23 -3.15
N ILE A 57 -3.31 3.43 -4.17
CA ILE A 57 -2.41 2.31 -4.41
C ILE A 57 -1.51 2.67 -5.56
N ARG A 58 -0.19 2.56 -5.32
CA ARG A 58 0.77 2.69 -6.35
C ARG A 58 1.23 1.32 -6.70
N HIS A 59 0.94 0.90 -7.91
CA HIS A 59 1.29 -0.46 -8.32
C HIS A 59 2.77 -0.59 -8.55
N HIS A 60 3.29 -1.73 -8.15
CA HIS A 60 4.67 -2.04 -8.37
C HIS A 60 4.91 -2.14 -9.87
N GLU A 61 5.93 -1.34 -10.35
CA GLU A 61 6.17 -1.35 -11.69
C GLU A 61 7.33 -2.12 -12.00
N GLU A 62 7.26 -3.18 -12.74
CA GLU A 62 8.38 -3.92 -13.08
C GLU A 62 8.97 -3.39 -14.27
N PRO A 63 10.23 -3.47 -14.43
CA PRO A 63 10.90 -3.03 -15.58
C PRO A 63 10.37 -3.78 -16.73
N GLN A 64 9.89 -3.15 -17.64
CA GLN A 64 9.30 -3.75 -18.59
C GLN A 64 10.02 -4.17 -19.57
N ARG A 65 9.99 -4.96 -20.05
CA ARG A 65 10.65 -5.39 -20.88
C ARG A 65 9.92 -5.47 -21.90
N HIS A 66 9.74 -5.25 -22.56
CA HIS A 66 9.05 -5.34 -23.43
C HIS A 66 9.41 -5.92 -24.22
N GLY A 67 9.42 -6.36 -24.02
CA GLY A 67 9.75 -7.11 -24.81
C GLY A 67 9.50 -7.09 -25.59
#